data_4340d62b10c8fe7997c1ac81a1f22947
#
_entry.id   4340d62b10c8fe7997c1ac81a1f22947
#
_cell.length_a   1.000
_cell.length_b   1.000
_cell.length_c   1.000
_cell.angle_alpha   90.00
_cell.angle_beta   90.00
_cell.angle_gamma   90.00
#
_symmetry.space_group_name_H-M   'P 1'
#
loop_
_entity.id
_entity.type
_entity.pdbx_description
1 polymer ?
#
loop_
_entity_poly.entity_id
_entity_poly.type
_entity_poly.pdbx_seq_one_letter_code
_entity_poly.pdbx_strand_id
1 'polypeptide(L)'
;MVNEEQISLFDLGSSSEPAAPKEIPKDFDLDLIPTSAKIPIPIGTYQTMQQMGKHCNQCHRCDLGENRTHAVVGRGNLNAPIMIVGEGPGQTEDETGLPFVGKSGQLLDKILESVKLTVEEDVFICNVVKCRPPENRTPTTDEAEACKGYLLEQIRMVDPKIILLTGATAMKNLVGIKQGITTVRGQWIDRDGRMYMPIFHPAYLLRNQSRDQGSPKWLMWQDIQAVRSKLDEIRGT
;
A
#
# COMPACT_ATOMS: atom_id res chain seq x y z
N MET A 1 18.26 -38.68 -3.15
CA MET A 1 18.83 -37.96 -2.00
C MET A 1 19.03 -36.55 -2.47
N VAL A 2 18.08 -35.70 -2.19
CA VAL A 2 18.09 -34.27 -2.53
C VAL A 2 18.52 -33.53 -1.31
N ASN A 3 19.58 -32.74 -1.42
CA ASN A 3 20.24 -32.05 -0.34
C ASN A 3 19.30 -31.00 0.30
N GLU A 4 19.02 -31.16 1.58
CA GLU A 4 18.42 -30.15 2.45
C GLU A 4 19.45 -29.09 2.82
N GLU A 5 19.65 -28.12 1.95
CA GLU A 5 20.20 -26.80 2.30
C GLU A 5 19.25 -25.73 1.76
N GLN A 6 18.03 -25.70 2.27
CA GLN A 6 17.24 -24.48 2.24
C GLN A 6 17.79 -23.55 3.32
N ILE A 7 18.72 -22.70 2.88
CA ILE A 7 19.19 -21.56 3.65
C ILE A 7 17.98 -20.77 4.10
N SER A 8 17.79 -20.70 5.41
CA SER A 8 16.81 -19.81 6.04
C SER A 8 17.11 -18.36 5.62
N LEU A 9 16.35 -17.84 4.67
CA LEU A 9 16.51 -16.50 4.11
C LEU A 9 16.05 -15.38 5.07
N PHE A 10 15.72 -15.72 6.31
CA PHE A 10 15.07 -14.84 7.29
C PHE A 10 15.79 -14.77 8.64
N ASP A 11 17.12 -14.65 8.59
CA ASP A 11 17.85 -14.19 9.78
C ASP A 11 17.79 -12.65 9.82
N LEU A 12 16.58 -12.13 10.01
CA LEU A 12 16.34 -10.75 10.37
C LEU A 12 16.38 -10.69 11.89
N GLY A 13 17.45 -10.08 12.41
CA GLY A 13 17.72 -9.93 13.83
C GLY A 13 16.45 -9.59 14.63
N SER A 14 16.32 -10.22 15.77
CA SER A 14 15.27 -10.03 16.75
C SER A 14 15.07 -8.55 17.04
N SER A 15 14.13 -7.92 16.36
CA SER A 15 13.63 -6.61 16.74
C SER A 15 12.60 -6.81 17.85
N SER A 16 12.87 -6.20 19.00
CA SER A 16 11.99 -6.01 20.14
C SER A 16 10.50 -5.96 19.74
N GLU A 17 9.66 -6.64 20.52
CA GLU A 17 8.20 -6.56 20.46
C GLU A 17 7.75 -5.11 20.27
N PRO A 18 6.80 -4.85 19.38
CA PRO A 18 6.23 -3.52 19.27
C PRO A 18 5.59 -3.16 20.60
N ALA A 19 6.05 -2.06 21.20
CA ALA A 19 5.46 -1.54 22.43
C ALA A 19 3.93 -1.39 22.23
N ALA A 20 3.17 -1.87 23.22
CA ALA A 20 1.71 -1.73 23.23
C ALA A 20 1.32 -0.29 22.90
N PRO A 21 0.27 -0.07 22.05
CA PRO A 21 -0.14 1.26 21.67
C PRO A 21 -0.44 2.08 22.93
N LYS A 22 0.25 3.20 23.09
CA LYS A 22 -0.06 4.15 24.18
C LYS A 22 -1.46 4.66 23.96
N GLU A 23 -2.32 4.56 24.97
CA GLU A 23 -3.67 5.11 24.95
C GLU A 23 -3.61 6.60 24.58
N ILE A 24 -4.43 6.97 23.59
CA ILE A 24 -4.52 8.35 23.12
C ILE A 24 -5.38 9.14 24.10
N PRO A 25 -4.96 10.35 24.50
CA PRO A 25 -5.81 11.23 25.29
C PRO A 25 -7.13 11.49 24.57
N LYS A 26 -8.26 11.42 25.30
CA LYS A 26 -9.61 11.60 24.75
C LYS A 26 -9.86 12.99 24.13
N ASP A 27 -8.97 13.94 24.36
CA ASP A 27 -9.03 15.34 23.91
C ASP A 27 -7.92 15.68 22.92
N PHE A 28 -7.56 14.73 22.04
CA PHE A 28 -6.52 14.97 21.03
C PHE A 28 -7.05 15.95 19.96
N ASP A 29 -6.55 17.19 20.02
CA ASP A 29 -6.86 18.22 19.04
C ASP A 29 -6.12 17.93 17.73
N LEU A 30 -6.86 17.74 16.64
CA LEU A 30 -6.30 17.48 15.31
C LEU A 30 -5.44 18.65 14.80
N ASP A 31 -5.70 19.87 15.28
CA ASP A 31 -4.91 21.05 14.94
C ASP A 31 -3.51 21.02 15.58
N LEU A 32 -3.31 20.13 16.57
CA LEU A 32 -2.01 19.88 17.21
C LEU A 32 -1.19 18.78 16.55
N ILE A 33 -1.65 18.16 15.45
CA ILE A 33 -0.82 17.18 14.74
C ILE A 33 0.41 17.89 14.19
N PRO A 34 1.62 17.44 14.59
CA PRO A 34 2.83 18.15 14.26
C PRO A 34 3.02 18.25 12.74
N THR A 35 3.21 19.45 12.24
CA THR A 35 3.64 19.68 10.86
C THR A 35 5.06 19.17 10.60
N SER A 36 5.82 18.84 11.65
CA SER A 36 7.15 18.26 11.54
C SER A 36 7.10 16.77 11.25
N ALA A 37 7.80 16.31 10.21
CA ALA A 37 7.97 14.89 9.87
C ALA A 37 8.69 14.08 10.97
N LYS A 38 9.44 14.74 11.84
CA LYS A 38 10.19 14.10 12.94
C LYS A 38 9.28 13.58 14.06
N ILE A 39 8.06 14.09 14.17
CA ILE A 39 7.10 13.66 15.19
C ILE A 39 6.12 12.69 14.52
N PRO A 40 6.07 11.42 14.91
CA PRO A 40 5.14 10.44 14.33
C PRO A 40 3.68 10.85 14.57
N ILE A 41 2.80 10.48 13.64
CA ILE A 41 1.36 10.50 13.86
C ILE A 41 1.03 9.29 14.76
N PRO A 42 0.47 9.49 15.96
CA PRO A 42 0.12 8.37 16.83
C PRO A 42 -0.93 7.47 16.18
N ILE A 43 -0.83 6.16 16.41
CA ILE A 43 -1.86 5.20 16.00
C ILE A 43 -3.17 5.50 16.73
N GLY A 44 -4.30 5.55 15.98
CA GLY A 44 -5.62 5.88 16.53
C GLY A 44 -5.93 7.38 16.53
N THR A 45 -5.08 8.22 15.96
CA THR A 45 -5.30 9.67 15.82
C THR A 45 -6.62 9.99 15.13
N TYR A 46 -6.99 9.23 14.09
CA TYR A 46 -8.19 9.48 13.30
C TYR A 46 -9.32 8.50 13.62
N GLN A 47 -10.53 9.03 13.80
CA GLN A 47 -11.75 8.23 13.98
C GLN A 47 -12.31 7.77 12.63
N THR A 48 -12.13 8.56 11.58
CA THR A 48 -12.66 8.28 10.25
C THR A 48 -11.65 8.60 9.16
N MET A 49 -11.79 7.91 8.01
CA MET A 49 -11.00 8.19 6.81
C MET A 49 -11.23 9.62 6.30
N GLN A 50 -12.45 10.14 6.47
CA GLN A 50 -12.79 11.52 6.08
C GLN A 50 -12.04 12.55 6.95
N GLN A 51 -11.94 12.32 8.25
CA GLN A 51 -11.18 13.18 9.17
C GLN A 51 -9.70 13.17 8.77
N MET A 52 -9.12 11.99 8.53
CA MET A 52 -7.75 11.87 8.04
C MET A 52 -7.55 12.57 6.69
N GLY A 53 -8.51 12.46 5.77
CA GLY A 53 -8.47 13.12 4.46
C GLY A 53 -8.42 14.65 4.56
N LYS A 54 -9.25 15.23 5.41
CA LYS A 54 -9.22 16.69 5.69
C LYS A 54 -7.84 17.13 6.18
N HIS A 55 -7.27 16.38 7.12
CA HIS A 55 -5.95 16.67 7.65
C HIS A 55 -4.84 16.48 6.59
N CYS A 56 -4.89 15.43 5.77
CA CYS A 56 -3.95 15.23 4.67
C CYS A 56 -3.93 16.40 3.67
N ASN A 57 -5.07 17.02 3.39
CA ASN A 57 -5.15 18.17 2.48
C ASN A 57 -4.47 19.42 3.04
N GLN A 58 -4.28 19.52 4.36
CA GLN A 58 -3.59 20.62 5.04
C GLN A 58 -2.16 20.25 5.46
N CYS A 59 -1.70 19.03 5.14
CA CYS A 59 -0.43 18.50 5.60
C CYS A 59 0.76 19.18 4.90
N HIS A 60 1.75 19.63 5.69
CA HIS A 60 3.04 20.17 5.26
C HIS A 60 4.22 19.43 5.92
N ARG A 61 4.09 18.11 6.17
CA ARG A 61 5.13 17.30 6.80
C ARG A 61 6.33 17.01 5.88
N CYS A 62 6.17 17.22 4.58
CA CYS A 62 7.21 17.16 3.56
C CYS A 62 6.86 18.09 2.40
N ASP A 63 7.84 18.38 1.55
CA ASP A 63 7.73 19.33 0.43
C ASP A 63 6.66 18.93 -0.62
N LEU A 64 6.25 17.64 -0.66
CA LEU A 64 5.16 17.22 -1.55
C LEU A 64 3.83 17.91 -1.24
N GLY A 65 3.66 18.41 -0.02
CA GLY A 65 2.47 19.15 0.39
C GLY A 65 2.34 20.53 -0.25
N GLU A 66 3.41 21.11 -0.76
CA GLU A 66 3.41 22.48 -1.28
C GLU A 66 2.80 22.57 -2.69
N ASN A 67 2.98 21.53 -3.50
CA ASN A 67 2.63 21.55 -4.92
C ASN A 67 1.46 20.61 -5.28
N ARG A 68 0.82 19.96 -4.31
CA ARG A 68 -0.34 19.09 -4.57
C ARG A 68 -1.58 19.93 -4.93
N THR A 69 -2.40 19.40 -5.80
CA THR A 69 -3.79 19.88 -6.00
C THR A 69 -4.69 19.27 -4.93
N HIS A 70 -4.62 17.95 -4.74
CA HIS A 70 -5.35 17.22 -3.70
C HIS A 70 -4.44 16.21 -3.00
N ALA A 71 -4.67 15.98 -1.71
CA ALA A 71 -4.14 14.80 -1.06
C ALA A 71 -4.96 13.57 -1.50
N VAL A 72 -4.29 12.59 -2.08
CA VAL A 72 -4.89 11.36 -2.60
C VAL A 72 -4.88 10.31 -1.51
N VAL A 73 -5.95 10.25 -0.73
CA VAL A 73 -6.00 9.43 0.49
C VAL A 73 -6.25 7.96 0.15
N GLY A 74 -7.35 7.67 -0.57
CA GLY A 74 -7.71 6.32 -0.92
C GLY A 74 -9.06 6.24 -1.62
N ARG A 75 -9.39 5.07 -2.17
CA ARG A 75 -10.70 4.73 -2.71
C ARG A 75 -11.06 3.28 -2.45
N GLY A 76 -12.34 2.96 -2.46
CA GLY A 76 -12.87 1.62 -2.28
C GLY A 76 -13.53 1.40 -0.94
N ASN A 77 -13.70 0.13 -0.57
CA ASN A 77 -14.42 -0.28 0.62
C ASN A 77 -13.58 -0.12 1.89
N LEU A 78 -14.07 0.62 2.87
CA LEU A 78 -13.39 0.80 4.16
C LEU A 78 -13.38 -0.46 5.05
N ASN A 79 -14.19 -1.47 4.71
CA ASN A 79 -14.21 -2.78 5.36
C ASN A 79 -13.63 -3.87 4.43
N ALA A 80 -12.79 -3.49 3.48
CA ALA A 80 -12.24 -4.40 2.49
C ALA A 80 -11.32 -5.45 3.12
N PRO A 81 -11.45 -6.72 2.75
CA PRO A 81 -10.50 -7.76 3.16
C PRO A 81 -9.13 -7.62 2.47
N ILE A 82 -9.06 -6.89 1.35
CA ILE A 82 -7.82 -6.65 0.60
C ILE A 82 -7.51 -5.15 0.59
N MET A 83 -6.27 -4.79 0.92
CA MET A 83 -5.74 -3.45 0.69
C MET A 83 -4.66 -3.48 -0.40
N ILE A 84 -4.70 -2.54 -1.33
CA ILE A 84 -3.66 -2.35 -2.34
C ILE A 84 -2.90 -1.08 -2.02
N VAL A 85 -1.58 -1.20 -1.88
CA VAL A 85 -0.69 -0.08 -1.59
C VAL A 85 0.26 0.15 -2.75
N GLY A 86 0.12 1.29 -3.42
CA GLY A 86 1.02 1.75 -4.48
C GLY A 86 2.12 2.69 -3.97
N GLU A 87 2.82 3.30 -4.91
CA GLU A 87 3.94 4.21 -4.63
C GLU A 87 3.47 5.61 -4.24
N GLY A 88 2.81 6.30 -5.14
CA GLY A 88 2.34 7.67 -4.99
C GLY A 88 1.38 8.08 -6.10
N PRO A 89 0.66 9.20 -5.95
CA PRO A 89 -0.24 9.71 -6.97
C PRO A 89 0.50 10.15 -8.24
N GLY A 90 -0.10 9.91 -9.39
CA GLY A 90 0.25 10.54 -10.66
C GLY A 90 -0.54 11.85 -10.86
N GLN A 91 -0.45 12.42 -12.08
CA GLN A 91 -1.11 13.68 -12.41
C GLN A 91 -2.64 13.57 -12.32
N THR A 92 -3.23 12.55 -12.94
CA THR A 92 -4.69 12.36 -12.92
C THR A 92 -5.21 12.15 -11.49
N GLU A 93 -4.45 11.44 -10.67
CA GLU A 93 -4.79 11.21 -9.28
C GLU A 93 -4.71 12.50 -8.45
N ASP A 94 -3.71 13.35 -8.67
CA ASP A 94 -3.57 14.65 -8.02
C ASP A 94 -4.72 15.61 -8.41
N GLU A 95 -5.11 15.60 -9.67
CA GLU A 95 -6.24 16.40 -10.19
C GLU A 95 -7.60 15.95 -9.64
N THR A 96 -7.80 14.63 -9.47
CA THR A 96 -9.09 14.04 -9.08
C THR A 96 -9.23 13.77 -7.58
N GLY A 97 -8.11 13.69 -6.84
CA GLY A 97 -8.09 13.29 -5.43
C GLY A 97 -8.28 11.79 -5.19
N LEU A 98 -8.33 10.96 -6.24
CA LEU A 98 -8.57 9.52 -6.15
C LEU A 98 -7.35 8.71 -6.63
N PRO A 99 -6.91 7.66 -5.90
CA PRO A 99 -5.76 6.85 -6.31
C PRO A 99 -6.12 5.91 -7.46
N PHE A 100 -5.14 5.62 -8.33
CA PHE A 100 -5.27 4.64 -9.40
C PHE A 100 -6.49 4.87 -10.33
N VAL A 101 -6.68 6.09 -10.82
CA VAL A 101 -7.73 6.43 -11.81
C VAL A 101 -7.17 6.68 -13.21
N GLY A 102 -5.87 6.93 -13.34
CA GLY A 102 -5.18 7.02 -14.62
C GLY A 102 -5.02 5.67 -15.31
N LYS A 103 -4.27 5.61 -16.42
CA LYS A 103 -4.07 4.39 -17.25
C LYS A 103 -3.63 3.16 -16.44
N SER A 104 -2.75 3.35 -15.45
CA SER A 104 -2.27 2.28 -14.57
C SER A 104 -3.38 1.75 -13.66
N GLY A 105 -4.22 2.63 -13.15
CA GLY A 105 -5.35 2.29 -12.31
C GLY A 105 -6.43 1.53 -13.09
N GLN A 106 -6.78 2.00 -14.30
CA GLN A 106 -7.71 1.30 -15.18
C GLN A 106 -7.24 -0.13 -15.53
N LEU A 107 -5.93 -0.32 -15.66
CA LEU A 107 -5.39 -1.68 -15.82
C LEU A 107 -5.53 -2.50 -14.52
N LEU A 108 -5.29 -1.89 -13.36
CA LEU A 108 -5.48 -2.54 -12.07
C LEU A 108 -6.93 -3.01 -11.88
N ASP A 109 -7.90 -2.14 -12.18
CA ASP A 109 -9.33 -2.49 -12.09
C ASP A 109 -9.67 -3.69 -12.97
N LYS A 110 -9.18 -3.73 -14.23
CA LYS A 110 -9.34 -4.89 -15.12
C LYS A 110 -8.68 -6.18 -14.60
N ILE A 111 -7.53 -6.06 -13.92
CA ILE A 111 -6.85 -7.21 -13.30
C ILE A 111 -7.72 -7.76 -12.15
N LEU A 112 -8.28 -6.90 -11.32
CA LEU A 112 -9.17 -7.29 -10.22
C LEU A 112 -10.45 -7.94 -10.76
N GLU A 113 -11.11 -7.31 -11.72
CA GLU A 113 -12.33 -7.81 -12.38
C GLU A 113 -12.11 -9.22 -12.99
N SER A 114 -10.91 -9.50 -13.53
CA SER A 114 -10.59 -10.79 -14.15
C SER A 114 -10.67 -11.98 -13.19
N VAL A 115 -10.58 -11.73 -11.89
CA VAL A 115 -10.75 -12.73 -10.81
C VAL A 115 -11.97 -12.44 -9.93
N LYS A 116 -12.93 -11.65 -10.44
CA LYS A 116 -14.19 -11.30 -9.77
C LYS A 116 -13.97 -10.60 -8.42
N LEU A 117 -12.97 -9.72 -8.36
CA LEU A 117 -12.79 -8.78 -7.25
C LEU A 117 -13.24 -7.39 -7.71
N THR A 118 -13.93 -6.66 -6.83
CA THR A 118 -14.38 -5.30 -7.09
C THR A 118 -13.82 -4.33 -6.07
N VAL A 119 -13.65 -3.07 -6.49
CA VAL A 119 -13.15 -2.02 -5.58
C VAL A 119 -14.23 -1.67 -4.56
N GLU A 120 -15.50 -1.80 -4.92
CA GLU A 120 -16.64 -1.46 -4.08
C GLU A 120 -16.86 -2.45 -2.93
N GLU A 121 -16.50 -3.72 -3.11
CA GLU A 121 -16.78 -4.78 -2.13
C GLU A 121 -15.51 -5.33 -1.49
N ASP A 122 -14.47 -5.58 -2.30
CA ASP A 122 -13.35 -6.43 -1.87
C ASP A 122 -12.07 -5.66 -1.57
N VAL A 123 -11.92 -4.44 -2.09
CA VAL A 123 -10.62 -3.77 -2.14
C VAL A 123 -10.68 -2.34 -1.62
N PHE A 124 -9.66 -1.94 -0.86
CA PHE A 124 -9.31 -0.55 -0.58
C PHE A 124 -7.96 -0.22 -1.21
N ILE A 125 -7.86 0.87 -1.96
CA ILE A 125 -6.66 1.25 -2.70
C ILE A 125 -6.09 2.55 -2.15
N CYS A 126 -4.79 2.58 -1.87
CA CYS A 126 -4.05 3.77 -1.45
C CYS A 126 -2.59 3.72 -1.93
N ASN A 127 -1.79 4.69 -1.51
CA ASN A 127 -0.36 4.79 -1.83
C ASN A 127 0.48 5.00 -0.57
N VAL A 128 1.80 4.78 -0.66
CA VAL A 128 2.78 5.11 0.39
C VAL A 128 2.74 6.60 0.70
N VAL A 129 2.84 7.46 -0.32
CA VAL A 129 2.69 8.91 -0.16
C VAL A 129 1.32 9.38 -0.66
N LYS A 130 0.76 10.43 -0.02
CA LYS A 130 -0.57 10.96 -0.35
C LYS A 130 -0.53 12.14 -1.31
N CYS A 131 0.62 12.69 -1.57
CA CYS A 131 0.83 13.82 -2.47
C CYS A 131 1.67 13.38 -3.68
N ARG A 132 1.42 14.01 -4.83
CA ARG A 132 2.13 13.70 -6.09
C ARG A 132 3.58 14.19 -6.01
N PRO A 133 4.59 13.33 -6.23
CA PRO A 133 5.97 13.79 -6.40
C PRO A 133 6.14 14.54 -7.72
N PRO A 134 7.01 15.57 -7.78
CA PRO A 134 7.31 16.28 -9.02
C PRO A 134 7.67 15.33 -10.15
N GLU A 135 7.12 15.57 -11.36
CA GLU A 135 7.34 14.76 -12.57
C GLU A 135 7.05 13.26 -12.38
N ASN A 136 6.24 12.90 -11.39
CA ASN A 136 5.93 11.51 -11.00
C ASN A 136 7.19 10.68 -10.68
N ARG A 137 8.24 11.32 -10.12
CA ARG A 137 9.42 10.58 -9.64
C ARG A 137 9.05 9.67 -8.46
N THR A 138 9.89 8.70 -8.20
CA THR A 138 9.77 7.91 -6.95
C THR A 138 9.92 8.83 -5.73
N PRO A 139 9.08 8.68 -4.70
CA PRO A 139 9.22 9.41 -3.44
C PRO A 139 10.57 9.13 -2.78
N THR A 140 11.14 10.15 -2.14
CA THR A 140 12.33 9.96 -1.31
C THR A 140 12.00 9.15 -0.05
N THR A 141 13.04 8.65 0.62
CA THR A 141 12.85 7.94 1.90
C THR A 141 12.23 8.86 2.95
N ASP A 142 12.64 10.13 2.99
CA ASP A 142 12.13 11.11 3.96
C ASP A 142 10.66 11.46 3.68
N GLU A 143 10.26 11.61 2.42
CA GLU A 143 8.86 11.82 2.01
C GLU A 143 7.97 10.63 2.40
N ALA A 144 8.46 9.41 2.15
CA ALA A 144 7.74 8.20 2.53
C ALA A 144 7.61 8.06 4.05
N GLU A 145 8.67 8.34 4.81
CA GLU A 145 8.65 8.26 6.27
C GLU A 145 7.76 9.35 6.88
N ALA A 146 7.80 10.59 6.33
CA ALA A 146 6.90 11.67 6.74
C ALA A 146 5.42 11.31 6.55
N CYS A 147 5.09 10.53 5.51
CA CYS A 147 3.73 10.14 5.16
C CYS A 147 3.28 8.82 5.80
N LYS A 148 4.20 8.05 6.37
CA LYS A 148 3.98 6.69 6.90
C LYS A 148 2.87 6.61 7.94
N GLY A 149 2.77 7.59 8.83
CA GLY A 149 1.73 7.61 9.86
C GLY A 149 0.32 7.55 9.28
N TYR A 150 0.06 8.25 8.17
CA TYR A 150 -1.23 8.16 7.46
C TYR A 150 -1.49 6.76 6.90
N LEU A 151 -0.47 6.11 6.33
CA LEU A 151 -0.62 4.75 5.80
C LEU A 151 -0.91 3.74 6.91
N LEU A 152 -0.24 3.85 8.05
CA LEU A 152 -0.47 2.97 9.21
C LEU A 152 -1.89 3.16 9.76
N GLU A 153 -2.38 4.40 9.83
CA GLU A 153 -3.76 4.69 10.22
C GLU A 153 -4.78 4.10 9.23
N GLN A 154 -4.50 4.12 7.94
CA GLN A 154 -5.34 3.47 6.94
C GLN A 154 -5.39 1.96 7.15
N ILE A 155 -4.24 1.32 7.37
CA ILE A 155 -4.17 -0.12 7.65
C ILE A 155 -4.97 -0.46 8.92
N ARG A 156 -4.89 0.37 9.96
CA ARG A 156 -5.67 0.21 11.19
C ARG A 156 -7.18 0.33 10.96
N MET A 157 -7.60 1.39 10.23
CA MET A 157 -9.02 1.67 10.00
C MET A 157 -9.71 0.67 9.07
N VAL A 158 -9.00 0.18 8.06
CA VAL A 158 -9.53 -0.81 7.10
C VAL A 158 -9.40 -2.23 7.65
N ASP A 159 -8.39 -2.51 8.46
CA ASP A 159 -8.04 -3.83 9.02
C ASP A 159 -8.04 -4.98 7.98
N PRO A 160 -7.34 -4.83 6.84
CA PRO A 160 -7.36 -5.83 5.79
C PRO A 160 -6.67 -7.12 6.25
N LYS A 161 -7.10 -8.25 5.71
CA LYS A 161 -6.43 -9.55 5.90
C LYS A 161 -5.30 -9.77 4.89
N ILE A 162 -5.42 -9.16 3.72
CA ILE A 162 -4.44 -9.24 2.64
C ILE A 162 -3.99 -7.83 2.26
N ILE A 163 -2.67 -7.62 2.11
CA ILE A 163 -2.10 -6.36 1.63
C ILE A 163 -1.24 -6.64 0.40
N LEU A 164 -1.64 -6.09 -0.75
CA LEU A 164 -0.87 -6.17 -1.99
C LEU A 164 0.08 -4.98 -2.09
N LEU A 165 1.38 -5.29 -2.20
CA LEU A 165 2.45 -4.30 -2.29
C LEU A 165 2.79 -4.07 -3.77
N THR A 166 2.25 -3.00 -4.35
CA THR A 166 2.32 -2.73 -5.77
C THR A 166 3.62 -2.00 -6.12
N GLY A 167 4.62 -2.77 -6.51
CA GLY A 167 5.97 -2.28 -6.85
C GLY A 167 6.93 -2.20 -5.67
N ALA A 168 8.18 -1.83 -5.97
CA ALA A 168 9.29 -1.86 -5.02
C ALA A 168 9.15 -0.86 -3.87
N THR A 169 8.56 0.31 -4.13
CA THR A 169 8.40 1.36 -3.10
C THR A 169 7.48 0.92 -1.98
N ALA A 170 6.31 0.36 -2.30
CA ALA A 170 5.39 -0.15 -1.29
C ALA A 170 6.01 -1.30 -0.48
N MET A 171 6.68 -2.23 -1.17
CA MET A 171 7.39 -3.34 -0.55
C MET A 171 8.48 -2.88 0.42
N LYS A 172 9.36 -1.97 0.00
CA LYS A 172 10.43 -1.44 0.84
C LYS A 172 9.89 -0.75 2.10
N ASN A 173 8.84 0.06 1.93
CA ASN A 173 8.33 0.91 3.02
C ASN A 173 7.46 0.15 4.04
N LEU A 174 6.73 -0.89 3.65
CA LEU A 174 5.86 -1.65 4.56
C LEU A 174 6.53 -2.88 5.16
N VAL A 175 7.28 -3.63 4.37
CA VAL A 175 7.87 -4.91 4.83
C VAL A 175 9.39 -4.90 4.90
N GLY A 176 10.04 -3.82 4.47
CA GLY A 176 11.50 -3.64 4.57
C GLY A 176 12.33 -4.47 3.58
N ILE A 177 11.69 -5.17 2.64
CA ILE A 177 12.37 -6.03 1.66
C ILE A 177 13.10 -5.15 0.63
N LYS A 178 14.40 -5.42 0.44
CA LYS A 178 15.28 -4.69 -0.49
C LYS A 178 15.53 -5.43 -1.80
N GLN A 179 15.18 -6.70 -1.88
CA GLN A 179 15.32 -7.51 -3.09
C GLN A 179 14.45 -6.94 -4.24
N GLY A 180 14.83 -7.24 -5.48
CA GLY A 180 14.11 -6.80 -6.66
C GLY A 180 12.69 -7.39 -6.71
N ILE A 181 11.72 -6.61 -7.15
CA ILE A 181 10.32 -7.02 -7.25
C ILE A 181 10.15 -8.27 -8.12
N THR A 182 10.96 -8.46 -9.14
CA THR A 182 10.95 -9.63 -10.03
C THR A 182 11.27 -10.94 -9.31
N THR A 183 12.02 -10.87 -8.21
CA THR A 183 12.43 -12.04 -7.41
C THR A 183 11.39 -12.41 -6.36
N VAL A 184 10.73 -11.41 -5.76
CA VAL A 184 9.86 -11.61 -4.58
C VAL A 184 8.37 -11.49 -4.88
N ARG A 185 7.98 -11.05 -6.09
CA ARG A 185 6.57 -10.99 -6.47
C ARG A 185 5.89 -12.36 -6.31
N GLY A 186 4.63 -12.35 -5.97
CA GLY A 186 3.83 -13.57 -5.83
C GLY A 186 4.14 -14.42 -4.58
N GLN A 187 5.10 -14.02 -3.75
CA GLN A 187 5.41 -14.71 -2.50
C GLN A 187 4.57 -14.15 -1.36
N TRP A 188 3.98 -15.04 -0.57
CA TRP A 188 3.26 -14.65 0.62
C TRP A 188 4.22 -14.37 1.78
N ILE A 189 3.95 -13.30 2.52
CA ILE A 189 4.68 -12.88 3.70
C ILE A 189 3.66 -12.74 4.83
N ASP A 190 3.73 -13.59 5.85
CA ASP A 190 2.91 -13.47 7.06
C ASP A 190 3.61 -12.48 8.02
N ARG A 191 2.91 -11.42 8.38
CA ARG A 191 3.42 -10.43 9.30
C ARG A 191 2.27 -9.70 10.01
N ASP A 192 2.38 -9.55 11.32
CA ASP A 192 1.42 -8.81 12.16
C ASP A 192 -0.04 -9.28 11.97
N GLY A 193 -0.23 -10.60 11.75
CA GLY A 193 -1.55 -11.21 11.54
C GLY A 193 -2.19 -10.88 10.18
N ARG A 194 -1.40 -10.43 9.21
CA ARG A 194 -1.82 -10.11 7.84
C ARG A 194 -0.92 -10.79 6.81
N MET A 195 -1.51 -11.12 5.68
CA MET A 195 -0.81 -11.71 4.54
C MET A 195 -0.40 -10.61 3.55
N TYR A 196 0.88 -10.43 3.33
CA TYR A 196 1.40 -9.48 2.33
C TYR A 196 1.85 -10.21 1.08
N MET A 197 1.61 -9.62 -0.09
CA MET A 197 2.17 -10.12 -1.34
C MET A 197 2.69 -8.96 -2.20
N PRO A 198 3.99 -8.93 -2.53
CA PRO A 198 4.52 -8.05 -3.55
C PRO A 198 4.00 -8.45 -4.94
N ILE A 199 3.55 -7.47 -5.72
CA ILE A 199 3.09 -7.64 -7.11
C ILE A 199 3.72 -6.58 -8.01
N PHE A 200 3.73 -6.81 -9.32
CA PHE A 200 4.16 -5.79 -10.27
C PHE A 200 3.28 -4.55 -10.22
N HIS A 201 3.89 -3.38 -10.36
CA HIS A 201 3.12 -2.15 -10.55
C HIS A 201 2.46 -2.16 -11.94
N PRO A 202 1.17 -1.80 -12.08
CA PRO A 202 0.48 -1.80 -13.37
C PRO A 202 1.18 -0.96 -14.46
N ALA A 203 1.85 0.13 -14.10
CA ALA A 203 2.65 0.92 -15.04
C ALA A 203 3.79 0.11 -15.69
N TYR A 204 4.36 -0.87 -14.99
CA TYR A 204 5.33 -1.79 -15.56
C TYR A 204 4.69 -2.71 -16.61
N LEU A 205 3.49 -3.20 -16.35
CA LEU A 205 2.72 -4.05 -17.27
C LEU A 205 2.28 -3.29 -18.53
N LEU A 206 2.00 -1.97 -18.41
CA LEU A 206 1.70 -1.13 -19.58
C LEU A 206 2.89 -1.02 -20.55
N ARG A 207 4.11 -1.05 -20.03
CA ARG A 207 5.34 -1.04 -20.84
C ARG A 207 5.73 -2.41 -21.38
N ASN A 208 5.22 -3.49 -20.80
CA ASN A 208 5.53 -4.89 -21.14
C ASN A 208 4.27 -5.60 -21.63
N GLN A 209 4.02 -5.54 -22.93
CA GLN A 209 2.74 -5.95 -23.52
C GLN A 209 2.58 -7.45 -23.76
N SER A 210 3.69 -8.25 -23.76
CA SER A 210 3.61 -9.69 -23.97
C SER A 210 2.70 -10.36 -22.93
N ARG A 211 1.99 -11.41 -23.38
CA ARG A 211 1.17 -12.31 -22.56
C ARG A 211 1.70 -13.75 -22.56
N ASP A 212 2.85 -13.96 -23.16
CA ASP A 212 3.47 -15.27 -23.21
C ASP A 212 3.82 -15.77 -21.80
N GLN A 213 3.91 -17.07 -21.66
CA GLN A 213 4.31 -17.69 -20.39
C GLN A 213 5.62 -17.09 -19.87
N GLY A 214 5.65 -16.70 -18.60
CA GLY A 214 6.80 -16.04 -17.98
C GLY A 214 6.87 -14.53 -18.21
N SER A 215 6.04 -13.96 -19.08
CA SER A 215 5.97 -12.50 -19.25
C SER A 215 5.39 -11.80 -18.01
N PRO A 216 5.65 -10.49 -17.80
CA PRO A 216 5.12 -9.76 -16.66
C PRO A 216 3.60 -9.84 -16.51
N LYS A 217 2.84 -9.80 -17.61
CA LYS A 217 1.37 -9.93 -17.57
C LYS A 217 0.92 -11.34 -17.19
N TRP A 218 1.60 -12.38 -17.71
CA TRP A 218 1.32 -13.76 -17.33
C TRP A 218 1.62 -13.99 -15.85
N LEU A 219 2.75 -13.48 -15.36
CA LEU A 219 3.14 -13.59 -13.96
C LEU A 219 2.13 -12.85 -13.04
N MET A 220 1.70 -11.65 -13.43
CA MET A 220 0.66 -10.90 -12.69
C MET A 220 -0.67 -11.66 -12.64
N TRP A 221 -1.02 -12.37 -13.72
CA TRP A 221 -2.20 -13.24 -13.74
C TRP A 221 -2.10 -14.36 -12.71
N GLN A 222 -0.93 -14.99 -12.57
CA GLN A 222 -0.71 -16.01 -11.53
C GLN A 222 -0.84 -15.42 -10.11
N ASP A 223 -0.28 -14.23 -9.91
CA ASP A 223 -0.34 -13.55 -8.62
C ASP A 223 -1.77 -13.24 -8.20
N ILE A 224 -2.56 -12.65 -9.10
CA ILE A 224 -3.93 -12.25 -8.75
C ILE A 224 -4.87 -13.44 -8.54
N GLN A 225 -4.63 -14.57 -9.23
CA GLN A 225 -5.34 -15.82 -8.95
C GLN A 225 -5.00 -16.37 -7.56
N ALA A 226 -3.73 -16.33 -7.16
CA ALA A 226 -3.32 -16.72 -5.82
C ALA A 226 -3.96 -15.84 -4.74
N VAL A 227 -4.12 -14.52 -5.03
CA VAL A 227 -4.83 -13.59 -4.13
C VAL A 227 -6.30 -13.98 -4.00
N ARG A 228 -6.98 -14.28 -5.11
CA ARG A 228 -8.39 -14.74 -5.08
C ARG A 228 -8.54 -16.00 -4.26
N SER A 229 -7.71 -17.01 -4.52
CA SER A 229 -7.74 -18.27 -3.78
C SER A 229 -7.50 -18.09 -2.28
N LYS A 230 -6.56 -17.21 -1.90
CA LYS A 230 -6.28 -16.89 -0.49
C LYS A 230 -7.47 -16.16 0.17
N LEU A 231 -8.15 -15.29 -0.55
CA LEU A 231 -9.35 -14.63 -0.04
C LEU A 231 -10.48 -15.64 0.20
N ASP A 232 -10.68 -16.59 -0.73
CA ASP A 232 -11.70 -17.65 -0.60
C ASP A 232 -11.39 -18.55 0.61
N GLU A 233 -10.12 -18.90 0.81
CA GLU A 233 -9.67 -19.66 2.00
C GLU A 233 -10.00 -18.89 3.30
N ILE A 234 -9.72 -17.58 3.35
CA ILE A 234 -10.01 -16.74 4.53
C ILE A 234 -11.53 -16.62 4.79
N ARG A 235 -12.33 -16.57 3.73
CA ARG A 235 -13.80 -16.49 3.81
C ARG A 235 -14.46 -17.83 4.11
N GLY A 236 -13.75 -18.95 3.97
CA GLY A 236 -14.30 -20.31 4.12
C GLY A 236 -15.22 -20.74 2.97
N THR A 237 -14.98 -20.22 1.76
CA THR A 237 -15.78 -20.46 0.54
C THR A 237 -14.98 -21.16 -0.54
#